data_6a86ecd4f9c93bdf32ec4001f41da28d
#
_entry.id   6a86ecd4f9c93bdf32ec4001f41da28d
#
_cell.length_a   1.000
_cell.length_b   1.000
_cell.length_c   1.000
_cell.angle_alpha   90.00
_cell.angle_beta   90.00
_cell.angle_gamma   90.00
#
_symmetry.space_group_name_H-M   'P 1'
#
loop_
_entity.id
_entity.type
_entity.pdbx_description
1 polymer ?
#
loop_
_entity_poly.entity_id
_entity_poly.type
_entity_poly.pdbx_seq_one_letter_code
_entity_poly.pdbx_strand_id
1 'polypeptide(L)'
;MLEAKRSFGVRPARLADALGIAAVHHAAVHQLAAGYYPQAVRDLWAPDVTLDGAERRYREAQDDGGLCFVAESAGSVVGYGVVVPEAGEIAGCYVLPGMVRGGIGRVLLLTLETAATSIGTFELAVRAPINAKPFFSARGYLVTGRSDLRFADGTTMAIANMRKDLTPII
;
A
#
# COMPACT_ATOMS: atom_id res chain seq x y z
N MET A 1 4.08 9.59 31.26
CA MET A 1 4.83 8.47 30.63
C MET A 1 4.92 8.76 29.16
N LEU A 2 6.11 9.06 28.67
CA LEU A 2 6.37 9.16 27.23
C LEU A 2 6.25 7.75 26.66
N GLU A 3 5.21 7.47 25.87
CA GLU A 3 5.19 6.26 25.06
C GLU A 3 6.47 6.22 24.23
N ALA A 4 7.30 5.21 24.45
CA ALA A 4 8.49 5.00 23.64
C ALA A 4 8.02 4.87 22.17
N LYS A 5 8.42 5.84 21.35
CA LYS A 5 8.15 5.83 19.91
C LYS A 5 8.70 4.51 19.37
N ARG A 6 7.81 3.58 18.99
CA ARG A 6 8.25 2.27 18.47
C ARG A 6 9.10 2.53 17.24
N SER A 7 10.37 2.11 17.29
CA SER A 7 11.29 2.27 16.18
C SER A 7 10.93 1.26 15.07
N PHE A 8 11.07 1.68 13.83
CA PHE A 8 10.90 0.82 12.65
C PHE A 8 11.98 1.14 11.61
N GLY A 9 12.23 0.21 10.73
CA GLY A 9 13.08 0.40 9.56
C GLY A 9 12.34 -0.03 8.29
N VAL A 10 12.66 0.61 7.17
CA VAL A 10 12.13 0.24 5.85
C VAL A 10 13.24 -0.38 5.02
N ARG A 11 12.92 -1.50 4.38
CA ARG A 11 13.85 -2.25 3.52
C ARG A 11 13.11 -2.90 2.35
N PRO A 12 13.83 -3.31 1.28
CA PRO A 12 13.23 -4.14 0.23
C PRO A 12 12.63 -5.42 0.82
N ALA A 13 11.48 -5.82 0.31
CA ALA A 13 10.83 -7.06 0.70
C ALA A 13 11.54 -8.28 0.11
N ARG A 14 11.38 -9.40 0.77
CA ARG A 14 11.85 -10.73 0.34
C ARG A 14 10.66 -11.70 0.35
N LEU A 15 10.79 -12.83 -0.33
CA LEU A 15 9.74 -13.87 -0.33
C LEU A 15 9.35 -14.29 1.11
N ALA A 16 10.31 -14.34 2.01
CA ALA A 16 10.07 -14.66 3.42
C ALA A 16 9.13 -13.66 4.13
N ASP A 17 8.95 -12.45 3.58
CA ASP A 17 8.04 -11.44 4.12
C ASP A 17 6.60 -11.62 3.63
N ALA A 18 6.35 -12.49 2.66
CA ALA A 18 5.05 -12.61 1.99
C ALA A 18 3.88 -12.81 2.96
N LEU A 19 4.04 -13.70 3.93
CA LEU A 19 3.00 -13.95 4.94
C LEU A 19 2.73 -12.71 5.79
N GLY A 20 3.78 -12.01 6.23
CA GLY A 20 3.67 -10.76 7.00
C GLY A 20 3.00 -9.65 6.19
N ILE A 21 3.35 -9.51 4.90
CA ILE A 21 2.72 -8.57 3.98
C ILE A 21 1.21 -8.86 3.85
N ALA A 22 0.84 -10.12 3.63
CA ALA A 22 -0.56 -10.52 3.53
C ALA A 22 -1.33 -10.26 4.83
N ALA A 23 -0.71 -10.51 5.98
CA ALA A 23 -1.32 -10.24 7.29
C ALA A 23 -1.55 -8.74 7.52
N VAL A 24 -0.61 -7.88 7.12
CA VAL A 24 -0.78 -6.42 7.18
C VAL A 24 -1.93 -5.97 6.28
N HIS A 25 -1.97 -6.45 5.05
CA HIS A 25 -3.04 -6.14 4.09
C HIS A 25 -4.41 -6.54 4.64
N HIS A 26 -4.55 -7.77 5.10
CA HIS A 26 -5.79 -8.28 5.68
C HIS A 26 -6.25 -7.44 6.87
N ALA A 27 -5.38 -7.21 7.84
CA ALA A 27 -5.71 -6.42 9.03
C ALA A 27 -6.10 -4.97 8.68
N ALA A 28 -5.35 -4.32 7.80
CA ALA A 28 -5.63 -2.94 7.37
C ALA A 28 -7.00 -2.83 6.67
N VAL A 29 -7.28 -3.73 5.72
CA VAL A 29 -8.56 -3.72 4.99
C VAL A 29 -9.73 -3.98 5.93
N HIS A 30 -9.66 -5.02 6.76
CA HIS A 30 -10.78 -5.42 7.60
C HIS A 30 -11.02 -4.48 8.80
N GLN A 31 -10.02 -3.75 9.26
CA GLN A 31 -10.17 -2.83 10.39
C GLN A 31 -10.28 -1.37 9.95
N LEU A 32 -9.42 -0.89 9.06
CA LEU A 32 -9.39 0.54 8.68
C LEU A 32 -10.41 0.90 7.62
N ALA A 33 -10.79 -0.04 6.75
CA ALA A 33 -11.78 0.19 5.71
C ALA A 33 -13.21 -0.24 6.09
N ALA A 34 -13.41 -0.74 7.30
CA ALA A 34 -14.71 -1.30 7.74
C ALA A 34 -15.87 -0.28 7.70
N GLY A 35 -15.59 1.01 7.94
CA GLY A 35 -16.58 2.07 7.85
C GLY A 35 -16.86 2.60 6.45
N TYR A 36 -16.12 2.13 5.44
CA TYR A 36 -16.16 2.65 4.06
C TYR A 36 -16.66 1.62 3.05
N TYR A 37 -16.44 0.34 3.32
CA TYR A 37 -16.79 -0.75 2.41
C TYR A 37 -17.48 -1.89 3.17
N PRO A 38 -18.53 -2.50 2.58
CA PRO A 38 -19.21 -3.64 3.19
C PRO A 38 -18.26 -4.85 3.29
N GLN A 39 -18.58 -5.76 4.20
CA GLN A 39 -17.75 -6.94 4.44
C GLN A 39 -17.53 -7.77 3.19
N ALA A 40 -18.55 -7.96 2.35
CA ALA A 40 -18.43 -8.72 1.11
C ALA A 40 -17.35 -8.16 0.17
N VAL A 41 -17.21 -6.84 0.09
CA VAL A 41 -16.14 -6.18 -0.68
C VAL A 41 -14.78 -6.41 -0.02
N ARG A 42 -14.70 -6.26 1.30
CA ARG A 42 -13.45 -6.45 2.04
C ARG A 42 -12.94 -7.89 1.97
N ASP A 43 -13.84 -8.87 1.99
CA ASP A 43 -13.49 -10.29 1.84
C ASP A 43 -12.90 -10.61 0.46
N LEU A 44 -13.40 -9.96 -0.59
CA LEU A 44 -12.84 -10.09 -1.95
C LEU A 44 -11.50 -9.36 -2.09
N TRP A 45 -11.40 -8.18 -1.49
CA TRP A 45 -10.19 -7.36 -1.56
C TRP A 45 -9.03 -7.94 -0.74
N ALA A 46 -9.33 -8.45 0.45
CA ALA A 46 -8.35 -9.07 1.34
C ALA A 46 -8.90 -10.40 1.90
N PRO A 47 -8.84 -11.48 1.11
CA PRO A 47 -9.27 -12.80 1.57
C PRO A 47 -8.40 -13.33 2.69
N ASP A 48 -8.83 -14.43 3.32
CA ASP A 48 -8.11 -15.08 4.40
C ASP A 48 -6.65 -15.35 4.01
N VAL A 49 -5.76 -15.14 4.97
CA VAL A 49 -4.32 -15.26 4.77
C VAL A 49 -3.91 -16.73 4.79
N THR A 50 -3.26 -17.16 3.70
CA THR A 50 -2.58 -18.46 3.61
C THR A 50 -1.16 -18.26 3.09
N LEU A 51 -0.25 -19.15 3.44
CA LEU A 51 1.14 -19.06 2.97
C LEU A 51 1.22 -19.13 1.44
N ASP A 52 0.55 -20.11 0.83
CA ASP A 52 0.55 -20.27 -0.63
C ASP A 52 -0.03 -19.05 -1.35
N GLY A 53 -1.14 -18.51 -0.86
CA GLY A 53 -1.75 -17.30 -1.40
C GLY A 53 -0.86 -16.07 -1.25
N ALA A 54 -0.21 -15.91 -0.11
CA ALA A 54 0.71 -14.81 0.15
C ALA A 54 1.93 -14.86 -0.77
N GLU A 55 2.56 -16.02 -0.88
CA GLU A 55 3.74 -16.19 -1.75
C GLU A 55 3.39 -16.02 -3.24
N ARG A 56 2.24 -16.53 -3.66
CA ARG A 56 1.77 -16.34 -5.04
C ARG A 56 1.61 -14.87 -5.38
N ARG A 57 0.93 -14.09 -4.53
CA ARG A 57 0.73 -12.65 -4.75
C ARG A 57 2.06 -11.89 -4.75
N TYR A 58 2.97 -12.25 -3.88
CA TYR A 58 4.30 -11.64 -3.86
C TYR A 58 5.03 -11.85 -5.18
N ARG A 59 5.01 -13.07 -5.71
CA ARG A 59 5.63 -13.40 -7.01
C ARG A 59 4.93 -12.69 -8.17
N GLU A 60 3.60 -12.69 -8.19
CA GLU A 60 2.81 -11.97 -9.21
C GLU A 60 3.16 -10.48 -9.23
N ALA A 61 3.25 -9.84 -8.08
CA ALA A 61 3.63 -8.43 -7.99
C ALA A 61 5.05 -8.18 -8.55
N GLN A 62 6.00 -9.08 -8.30
CA GLN A 62 7.33 -8.98 -8.86
C GLN A 62 7.35 -9.21 -10.38
N ASP A 63 6.61 -10.20 -10.86
CA ASP A 63 6.49 -10.51 -12.29
C ASP A 63 5.87 -9.35 -13.08
N ASP A 64 4.98 -8.60 -12.43
CA ASP A 64 4.38 -7.37 -12.98
C ASP A 64 5.32 -6.14 -12.92
N GLY A 65 6.55 -6.31 -12.46
CA GLY A 65 7.53 -5.23 -12.33
C GLY A 65 7.43 -4.42 -11.05
N GLY A 66 6.72 -4.95 -10.05
CA GLY A 66 6.55 -4.30 -8.75
C GLY A 66 7.82 -4.33 -7.90
N LEU A 67 8.14 -3.18 -7.31
CA LEU A 67 9.13 -3.05 -6.25
C LEU A 67 8.40 -2.97 -4.92
N CYS A 68 8.62 -3.96 -4.07
CA CYS A 68 7.98 -4.08 -2.77
C CYS A 68 8.96 -3.72 -1.65
N PHE A 69 8.51 -2.91 -0.71
CA PHE A 69 9.23 -2.54 0.51
C PHE A 69 8.39 -2.87 1.73
N VAL A 70 9.05 -3.29 2.80
CA VAL A 70 8.41 -3.56 4.09
C VAL A 70 8.94 -2.60 5.14
N ALA A 71 8.06 -2.22 6.05
CA ALA A 71 8.43 -1.64 7.34
C ALA A 71 8.48 -2.76 8.37
N GLU A 72 9.58 -2.84 9.09
CA GLU A 72 9.84 -3.85 10.12
C GLU A 72 10.03 -3.18 11.47
N SER A 73 9.39 -3.71 12.49
CA SER A 73 9.55 -3.29 13.88
C SER A 73 9.62 -4.53 14.77
N ALA A 74 10.65 -4.60 15.61
CA ALA A 74 10.88 -5.74 16.50
C ALA A 74 10.83 -7.11 15.79
N GLY A 75 11.40 -7.20 14.59
CA GLY A 75 11.46 -8.43 13.79
C GLY A 75 10.18 -8.81 13.06
N SER A 76 9.14 -7.98 13.09
CA SER A 76 7.87 -8.24 12.43
C SER A 76 7.55 -7.20 11.37
N VAL A 77 6.93 -7.63 10.27
CA VAL A 77 6.40 -6.73 9.23
C VAL A 77 5.20 -5.99 9.79
N VAL A 78 5.27 -4.66 9.79
CA VAL A 78 4.22 -3.77 10.34
C VAL A 78 3.61 -2.86 9.26
N GLY A 79 4.17 -2.87 8.07
CA GLY A 79 3.66 -2.13 6.92
C GLY A 79 4.35 -2.59 5.65
N TYR A 80 3.77 -2.26 4.50
CA TYR A 80 4.40 -2.50 3.20
C TYR A 80 3.88 -1.54 2.14
N GLY A 81 4.65 -1.39 1.09
CA GLY A 81 4.24 -0.65 -0.09
C GLY A 81 4.79 -1.27 -1.35
N VAL A 82 4.08 -1.10 -2.45
CA VAL A 82 4.46 -1.58 -3.77
C VAL A 82 4.31 -0.45 -4.78
N VAL A 83 5.34 -0.23 -5.57
CA VAL A 83 5.31 0.65 -6.73
C VAL A 83 5.67 -0.15 -7.98
N VAL A 84 4.98 0.11 -9.08
CA VAL A 84 5.28 -0.41 -10.42
C VAL A 84 5.80 0.75 -11.26
N PRO A 85 7.13 1.00 -11.27
CA PRO A 85 7.67 2.23 -11.82
C PRO A 85 7.42 2.40 -13.33
N GLU A 86 7.50 1.32 -14.09
CA GLU A 86 7.23 1.35 -15.54
C GLU A 86 5.78 1.73 -15.86
N ALA A 87 4.84 1.36 -15.00
CA ALA A 87 3.45 1.75 -15.11
C ALA A 87 3.16 3.14 -14.50
N GLY A 88 4.11 3.70 -13.73
CA GLY A 88 3.89 4.93 -12.99
C GLY A 88 2.80 4.79 -11.92
N GLU A 89 2.71 3.65 -11.26
CA GLU A 89 1.60 3.32 -10.36
C GLU A 89 2.08 2.84 -8.99
N ILE A 90 1.43 3.35 -7.93
CA ILE A 90 1.48 2.75 -6.60
C ILE A 90 0.40 1.68 -6.54
N ALA A 91 0.81 0.43 -6.37
CA ALA A 91 -0.10 -0.71 -6.29
C ALA A 91 -0.65 -0.93 -4.87
N GLY A 92 0.02 -0.43 -3.85
CA GLY A 92 -0.45 -0.50 -2.47
C GLY A 92 0.47 0.21 -1.49
N CYS A 93 -0.09 0.65 -0.37
CA CYS A 93 0.63 1.18 0.77
C CYS A 93 -0.24 0.98 2.01
N TYR A 94 0.17 0.06 2.87
CA TYR A 94 -0.63 -0.40 4.00
C TYR A 94 0.21 -0.45 5.28
N VAL A 95 -0.42 -0.14 6.41
CA VAL A 95 0.19 -0.20 7.74
C VAL A 95 -0.75 -0.97 8.67
N LEU A 96 -0.19 -1.76 9.59
CA LEU A 96 -0.98 -2.41 10.63
C LEU A 96 -1.81 -1.38 11.42
N PRO A 97 -3.10 -1.65 11.70
CA PRO A 97 -3.97 -0.70 12.40
C PRO A 97 -3.40 -0.18 13.72
N GLY A 98 -2.75 -1.03 14.49
CA GLY A 98 -2.11 -0.64 15.76
C GLY A 98 -0.85 0.20 15.63
N MET A 99 -0.33 0.39 14.41
CA MET A 99 0.89 1.11 14.10
C MET A 99 0.67 2.36 13.25
N VAL A 100 -0.58 2.70 12.93
CA VAL A 100 -0.92 3.92 12.17
C VAL A 100 -0.58 5.18 12.97
N ARG A 101 -0.37 6.30 12.25
CA ARG A 101 0.03 7.60 12.82
C ARG A 101 1.43 7.63 13.45
N GLY A 102 2.22 6.56 13.31
CA GLY A 102 3.62 6.50 13.75
C GLY A 102 4.63 6.94 12.68
N GLY A 103 4.19 7.38 11.51
CA GLY A 103 5.05 7.81 10.41
C GLY A 103 5.45 6.70 9.44
N ILE A 104 5.03 5.46 9.67
CA ILE A 104 5.39 4.31 8.82
C ILE A 104 4.88 4.50 7.39
N GLY A 105 3.60 4.84 7.22
CA GLY A 105 3.02 5.07 5.90
C GLY A 105 3.72 6.17 5.12
N ARG A 106 4.09 7.26 5.79
CA ARG A 106 4.84 8.36 5.20
C ARG A 106 6.22 7.92 4.70
N VAL A 107 6.96 7.17 5.51
CA VAL A 107 8.31 6.69 5.13
C VAL A 107 8.20 5.66 4.00
N LEU A 108 7.23 4.75 4.05
CA LEU A 108 6.97 3.81 2.96
C LEU A 108 6.68 4.55 1.65
N LEU A 109 5.75 5.50 1.66
CA LEU A 109 5.40 6.25 0.44
C LEU A 109 6.61 7.01 -0.12
N LEU A 110 7.39 7.67 0.73
CA LEU A 110 8.61 8.36 0.31
C LEU A 110 9.63 7.39 -0.30
N THR A 111 9.73 6.17 0.23
CA THR A 111 10.59 5.12 -0.32
C THR A 111 10.12 4.69 -1.72
N LEU A 112 8.81 4.52 -1.92
CA LEU A 112 8.22 4.20 -3.23
C LEU A 112 8.47 5.32 -4.25
N GLU A 113 8.27 6.56 -3.86
CA GLU A 113 8.54 7.74 -4.70
C GLU A 113 10.02 7.83 -5.09
N THR A 114 10.92 7.60 -4.14
CA THR A 114 12.36 7.59 -4.38
C THR A 114 12.77 6.45 -5.33
N ALA A 115 12.22 5.25 -5.15
CA ALA A 115 12.48 4.14 -6.04
C ALA A 115 12.03 4.43 -7.48
N ALA A 116 10.86 5.05 -7.66
CA ALA A 116 10.36 5.44 -8.96
C ALA A 116 11.23 6.52 -9.63
N THR A 117 11.57 7.57 -8.92
CA THR A 117 12.40 8.67 -9.46
C THR A 117 13.81 8.23 -9.79
N SER A 118 14.36 7.26 -9.06
CA SER A 118 15.72 6.73 -9.31
C SER A 118 15.86 6.05 -10.67
N ILE A 119 14.77 5.63 -11.27
CA ILE A 119 14.75 5.03 -12.63
C ILE A 119 14.07 5.92 -13.66
N GLY A 120 13.83 7.19 -13.34
CA GLY A 120 13.33 8.19 -14.28
C GLY A 120 11.79 8.30 -14.34
N THR A 121 11.06 7.72 -13.40
CA THR A 121 9.60 7.88 -13.31
C THR A 121 9.27 9.02 -12.38
N PHE A 122 8.77 10.14 -12.95
CA PHE A 122 8.51 11.39 -12.22
C PHE A 122 7.03 11.70 -12.06
N GLU A 123 6.15 10.78 -12.33
CA GLU A 123 4.73 10.88 -12.04
C GLU A 123 4.22 9.56 -11.52
N LEU A 124 3.48 9.58 -10.42
CA LEU A 124 2.84 8.40 -9.86
C LEU A 124 1.34 8.60 -9.75
N ALA A 125 0.61 7.58 -10.16
CA ALA A 125 -0.82 7.44 -9.96
C ALA A 125 -1.10 6.42 -8.87
N VAL A 126 -2.23 6.57 -8.19
CA VAL A 126 -2.75 5.58 -7.25
C VAL A 126 -4.26 5.49 -7.38
N ARG A 127 -4.77 4.27 -7.36
CA ARG A 127 -6.21 3.99 -7.20
C ARG A 127 -6.48 3.84 -5.70
N ALA A 128 -6.72 4.98 -5.06
CA ALA A 128 -6.82 5.03 -3.61
C ALA A 128 -8.19 4.54 -3.12
N PRO A 129 -8.22 3.58 -2.19
CA PRO A 129 -9.44 3.33 -1.43
C PRO A 129 -9.91 4.62 -0.76
N ILE A 130 -11.22 4.80 -0.61
CA ILE A 130 -11.78 6.06 -0.10
C ILE A 130 -11.25 6.40 1.30
N ASN A 131 -11.03 5.39 2.15
CA ASN A 131 -10.44 5.59 3.48
C ASN A 131 -8.97 6.03 3.44
N ALA A 132 -8.24 5.76 2.36
CA ALA A 132 -6.84 6.15 2.18
C ALA A 132 -6.66 7.51 1.49
N LYS A 133 -7.71 8.06 0.89
CA LYS A 133 -7.67 9.35 0.19
C LYS A 133 -7.05 10.48 1.04
N PRO A 134 -7.40 10.68 2.32
CA PRO A 134 -6.78 11.72 3.15
C PRO A 134 -5.28 11.53 3.32
N PHE A 135 -4.81 10.29 3.42
CA PHE A 135 -3.39 9.97 3.54
C PHE A 135 -2.61 10.45 2.30
N PHE A 136 -3.08 10.13 1.11
CA PHE A 136 -2.44 10.54 -0.14
C PHE A 136 -2.57 12.05 -0.38
N SER A 137 -3.73 12.64 -0.11
CA SER A 137 -3.95 14.09 -0.23
C SER A 137 -2.98 14.89 0.62
N ALA A 138 -2.73 14.46 1.86
CA ALA A 138 -1.79 15.12 2.77
C ALA A 138 -0.33 15.06 2.27
N ARG A 139 -0.05 14.21 1.30
CA ARG A 139 1.30 13.99 0.72
C ARG A 139 1.42 14.49 -0.72
N GLY A 140 0.48 15.32 -1.15
CA GLY A 140 0.55 16.03 -2.42
C GLY A 140 -0.08 15.29 -3.61
N TYR A 141 -0.77 14.20 -3.38
CA TYR A 141 -1.56 13.55 -4.43
C TYR A 141 -2.88 14.29 -4.63
N LEU A 142 -3.22 14.57 -5.89
CA LEU A 142 -4.45 15.26 -6.27
C LEU A 142 -5.44 14.29 -6.88
N VAL A 143 -6.72 14.44 -6.53
CA VAL A 143 -7.81 13.65 -7.13
C VAL A 143 -7.97 14.05 -8.57
N THR A 144 -7.91 13.08 -9.49
CA THR A 144 -8.15 13.26 -10.92
C THR A 144 -9.52 12.73 -11.36
N GLY A 145 -10.16 11.91 -10.54
CA GLY A 145 -11.46 11.34 -10.83
C GLY A 145 -11.85 10.24 -9.87
N ARG A 146 -12.94 9.59 -10.16
CA ARG A 146 -13.43 8.40 -9.46
C ARG A 146 -13.66 7.28 -10.46
N SER A 147 -13.49 6.06 -10.01
CA SER A 147 -13.85 4.87 -10.76
C SER A 147 -14.22 3.72 -9.83
N ASP A 148 -14.71 2.65 -10.41
CA ASP A 148 -14.99 1.43 -9.69
C ASP A 148 -13.99 0.36 -10.08
N LEU A 149 -13.34 -0.22 -9.07
CA LEU A 149 -12.56 -1.44 -9.23
C LEU A 149 -13.54 -2.62 -9.25
N ARG A 150 -13.41 -3.49 -10.27
CA ARG A 150 -14.30 -4.64 -10.44
C ARG A 150 -13.57 -5.93 -10.07
N PHE A 151 -14.19 -6.69 -9.18
CA PHE A 151 -13.74 -8.04 -8.86
C PHE A 151 -14.27 -9.07 -9.87
N ALA A 152 -13.70 -10.28 -9.87
CA ALA A 152 -14.02 -11.33 -10.83
C ALA A 152 -15.51 -11.75 -10.81
N ASP A 153 -16.17 -11.66 -9.66
CA ASP A 153 -17.60 -11.96 -9.51
C ASP A 153 -18.54 -10.82 -9.96
N GLY A 154 -17.99 -9.70 -10.43
CA GLY A 154 -18.72 -8.50 -10.84
C GLY A 154 -18.97 -7.47 -9.72
N THR A 155 -18.64 -7.79 -8.47
CA THR A 155 -18.72 -6.85 -7.35
C THR A 155 -17.79 -5.68 -7.61
N THR A 156 -18.21 -4.48 -7.26
CA THR A 156 -17.43 -3.25 -7.46
C THR A 156 -17.07 -2.58 -6.15
N MET A 157 -15.96 -1.84 -6.18
CA MET A 157 -15.43 -1.07 -5.09
C MET A 157 -15.08 0.33 -5.60
N ALA A 158 -15.72 1.36 -5.05
CA ALA A 158 -15.45 2.74 -5.43
C ALA A 158 -14.04 3.15 -4.96
N ILE A 159 -13.29 3.81 -5.84
CA ILE A 159 -11.95 4.31 -5.55
C ILE A 159 -11.79 5.76 -6.03
N ALA A 160 -10.85 6.48 -5.43
CA ALA A 160 -10.38 7.76 -5.94
C ALA A 160 -9.13 7.56 -6.79
N ASN A 161 -9.16 8.05 -8.03
CA ASN A 161 -7.95 8.12 -8.84
C ASN A 161 -7.17 9.38 -8.44
N MET A 162 -5.90 9.20 -8.10
CA MET A 162 -5.06 10.30 -7.62
C MET A 162 -3.70 10.26 -8.31
N ARG A 163 -3.05 11.42 -8.43
CA ARG A 163 -1.73 11.58 -9.07
C ARG A 163 -0.87 12.58 -8.35
N LYS A 164 0.42 12.39 -8.44
CA LYS A 164 1.44 13.34 -7.96
C LYS A 164 2.56 13.46 -8.98
N ASP A 165 2.94 14.70 -9.29
CA ASP A 165 4.15 15.02 -10.03
C ASP A 165 5.35 15.03 -9.05
N LEU A 166 6.37 14.25 -9.36
CA LEU A 166 7.60 14.11 -8.59
C LEU A 166 8.77 14.84 -9.24
N THR A 167 8.51 15.61 -10.30
CA THR A 167 9.57 16.36 -10.98
C THR A 167 10.24 17.31 -9.98
N PRO A 168 11.59 17.30 -9.88
CA PRO A 168 12.27 18.20 -8.97
C PRO A 168 11.98 19.66 -9.34
N ILE A 169 11.66 20.48 -8.34
CA ILE A 169 11.56 21.94 -8.50
C ILE A 169 13.01 22.44 -8.56
N ILE A 170 13.37 23.03 -9.69
CA ILE A 170 14.70 23.63 -9.91
C ILE A 170 14.70 25.08 -9.45
#